data_ff98a3bb955c9b1ced98acef481dfbf8
#
_entry.id   ff98a3bb955c9b1ced98acef481dfbf8
#
_cell.length_a   1.000
_cell.length_b   1.000
_cell.length_c   1.000
_cell.angle_alpha   90.00
_cell.angle_beta   90.00
_cell.angle_gamma   90.00
#
_symmetry.space_group_name_H-M   'P 1'
#
loop_
_entity.id
_entity.type
_entity.pdbx_description
1 polymer ?
#
loop_
_entity_poly.entity_id
_entity_poly.type
_entity_poly.pdbx_seq_one_letter_code
_entity_poly.pdbx_strand_id
1 'polypeptide(L)'
;LIADGRKFTALFAVADVMAIGAIRALHNNGLRVPRDVSVMGFDGLRLGSFLVPELSTVIQSAQKMAQRSVEILINCIEYGANACHEAVPYALHQRESTRRVDED
;
A
#
# COMPACT_ATOMS: atom_id res chain seq x y z
N LEU A 1 2.28 0.97 -18.95
CA LEU A 1 3.68 1.23 -18.58
C LEU A 1 4.64 0.28 -19.28
N ILE A 2 4.43 -1.02 -19.15
CA ILE A 2 5.34 -2.03 -19.75
C ILE A 2 5.26 -2.00 -21.28
N ALA A 3 4.06 -1.94 -21.84
CA ALA A 3 3.83 -1.92 -23.27
C ALA A 3 4.43 -0.69 -23.95
N ASP A 4 4.53 0.43 -23.23
CA ASP A 4 5.12 1.68 -23.74
C ASP A 4 6.66 1.68 -23.71
N GLY A 5 7.28 0.60 -23.25
CA GLY A 5 8.72 0.50 -23.11
C GLY A 5 9.33 1.41 -22.04
N ARG A 6 8.52 1.93 -21.12
CA ARG A 6 9.01 2.77 -20.03
C ARG A 6 9.88 1.96 -19.07
N LYS A 7 11.01 2.54 -18.71
CA LYS A 7 11.92 1.95 -17.74
C LYS A 7 11.63 2.53 -16.35
N PHE A 8 11.44 1.66 -15.39
CA PHE A 8 11.26 2.03 -13.99
C PHE A 8 11.80 0.93 -13.09
N THR A 9 12.24 1.30 -11.91
CA THR A 9 12.82 0.37 -10.92
C THR A 9 11.93 0.18 -9.71
N ALA A 10 10.88 0.97 -9.59
CA ALA A 10 9.92 0.86 -8.50
C ALA A 10 8.52 1.26 -8.96
N LEU A 11 7.53 0.64 -8.34
CA LEU A 11 6.12 0.92 -8.56
C LEU A 11 5.42 1.01 -7.21
N PHE A 12 4.71 2.10 -6.98
CA PHE A 12 3.84 2.26 -5.82
C PHE A 12 2.39 2.17 -6.27
N ALA A 13 1.66 1.24 -5.68
CA ALA A 13 0.23 1.07 -5.91
C ALA A 13 -0.56 1.63 -4.73
N VAL A 14 -1.63 2.35 -5.01
CA VAL A 14 -2.45 3.02 -3.98
C VAL A 14 -3.28 2.07 -3.12
N ALA A 15 -3.27 0.78 -3.47
CA ALA A 15 -3.93 -0.27 -2.69
C ALA A 15 -3.16 -1.59 -2.88
N ASP A 16 -3.16 -2.44 -1.83
CA ASP A 16 -2.50 -3.75 -1.90
C ASP A 16 -3.08 -4.63 -3.01
N VAL A 17 -4.37 -4.56 -3.26
CA VAL A 17 -5.03 -5.31 -4.34
C VAL A 17 -4.44 -4.95 -5.70
N MET A 18 -4.19 -3.66 -5.93
CA MET A 18 -3.56 -3.18 -7.15
C MET A 18 -2.09 -3.62 -7.23
N ALA A 19 -1.38 -3.60 -6.10
CA ALA A 19 0.00 -4.07 -6.02
C ALA A 19 0.11 -5.56 -6.40
N ILE A 20 -0.81 -6.38 -5.93
CA ILE A 20 -0.88 -7.81 -6.27
C ILE A 20 -1.03 -8.00 -7.78
N GLY A 21 -1.95 -7.26 -8.39
CA GLY A 21 -2.13 -7.28 -9.84
C GLY A 21 -0.89 -6.81 -10.61
N ALA A 22 -0.23 -5.78 -10.10
CA ALA A 22 1.02 -5.27 -10.68
C ALA A 22 2.14 -6.30 -10.63
N ILE A 23 2.33 -6.99 -9.51
CA ILE A 23 3.32 -8.07 -9.37
C ILE A 23 3.04 -9.17 -10.40
N ARG A 24 1.79 -9.54 -10.58
CA ARG A 24 1.40 -10.56 -11.57
C ARG A 24 1.72 -10.10 -12.99
N ALA A 25 1.39 -8.87 -13.33
CA ALA A 25 1.67 -8.30 -14.65
C ALA A 25 3.19 -8.23 -14.94
N LEU A 26 3.98 -7.83 -13.95
CA LEU A 26 5.44 -7.80 -14.06
C LEU A 26 5.97 -9.21 -14.30
N HIS A 27 5.53 -10.19 -13.52
CA HIS A 27 5.93 -11.58 -13.68
C HIS A 27 5.60 -12.10 -15.08
N ASN A 28 4.40 -11.84 -15.59
CA ASN A 28 3.98 -12.26 -16.92
C ASN A 28 4.80 -11.62 -18.05
N ASN A 29 5.47 -10.51 -17.77
CA ASN A 29 6.36 -9.81 -18.72
C ASN A 29 7.85 -10.09 -18.44
N GLY A 30 8.17 -11.11 -17.66
CA GLY A 30 9.53 -11.53 -17.37
C GLY A 30 10.30 -10.61 -16.43
N LEU A 31 9.62 -9.72 -15.73
CA LEU A 31 10.23 -8.82 -14.76
C LEU A 31 10.07 -9.38 -13.33
N ARG A 32 11.17 -9.45 -12.61
CA ARG A 32 11.23 -10.03 -11.28
C ARG A 32 11.03 -8.96 -10.20
N VAL A 33 10.24 -9.30 -9.20
CA VAL A 33 10.03 -8.47 -8.01
C VAL A 33 10.73 -9.12 -6.82
N PRO A 34 11.59 -8.43 -6.10
CA PRO A 34 11.99 -7.02 -6.22
C PRO A 34 13.20 -6.75 -7.11
N ARG A 35 13.75 -7.77 -7.76
CA ARG A 35 15.06 -7.67 -8.44
C ARG A 35 15.06 -6.63 -9.55
N ASP A 36 14.10 -6.70 -10.45
CA ASP A 36 13.99 -5.78 -11.58
C ASP A 36 13.12 -4.56 -11.24
N VAL A 37 12.06 -4.78 -10.47
CA VAL A 37 11.14 -3.73 -10.03
C VAL A 37 10.72 -3.99 -8.59
N SER A 38 10.91 -3.01 -7.73
CA SER A 38 10.32 -3.01 -6.39
C SER A 38 8.84 -2.63 -6.47
N VAL A 39 8.00 -3.30 -5.71
CA VAL A 39 6.57 -2.99 -5.65
C VAL A 39 6.16 -2.74 -4.21
N MET A 40 5.44 -1.65 -3.99
CA MET A 40 4.91 -1.27 -2.71
C MET A 40 3.41 -1.03 -2.82
N GLY A 41 2.66 -1.54 -1.85
CA GLY A 41 1.23 -1.34 -1.75
C GLY A 41 0.84 -0.34 -0.67
N PHE A 42 -0.43 -0.29 -0.38
CA PHE A 42 -1.03 0.54 0.66
C PHE A 42 -2.26 -0.19 1.20
N ASP A 43 -2.50 -0.14 2.49
CA ASP A 43 -3.56 -0.68 3.33
C ASP A 43 -3.11 -1.74 4.32
N GLY A 44 -2.14 -2.58 4.00
CA GLY A 44 -1.67 -3.63 4.89
C GLY A 44 -2.63 -4.83 4.97
N LEU A 45 -3.19 -5.24 3.85
CA LEU A 45 -4.03 -6.41 3.78
C LEU A 45 -3.25 -7.66 4.20
N ARG A 46 -3.89 -8.52 4.99
CA ARG A 46 -3.29 -9.78 5.42
C ARG A 46 -2.88 -10.68 4.25
N LEU A 47 -3.62 -10.59 3.14
CA LEU A 47 -3.33 -11.33 1.92
C LEU A 47 -1.91 -11.07 1.40
N GLY A 48 -1.37 -9.87 1.55
CA GLY A 48 -0.02 -9.52 1.13
C GLY A 48 1.08 -10.32 1.83
N SER A 49 0.84 -10.81 3.04
CA SER A 49 1.79 -11.64 3.78
C SER A 49 1.87 -13.09 3.27
N PHE A 50 0.90 -13.52 2.48
CA PHE A 50 0.89 -14.86 1.86
C PHE A 50 1.49 -14.88 0.46
N LEU A 51 1.88 -13.74 -0.07
CA LEU A 51 2.49 -13.65 -1.39
C LEU A 51 3.98 -14.01 -1.35
N VAL A 52 4.49 -14.41 -2.50
CA VAL A 52 5.93 -14.58 -2.73
C VAL A 52 6.31 -13.71 -3.93
N PRO A 53 7.03 -12.61 -3.72
CA PRO A 53 7.53 -12.07 -2.45
C PRO A 53 6.43 -11.46 -1.56
N GLU A 54 6.65 -11.44 -0.25
CA GLU A 54 5.74 -10.75 0.67
C GLU A 54 5.70 -9.26 0.35
N LEU A 55 4.49 -8.71 0.31
CA LEU A 55 4.26 -7.33 -0.12
C LEU A 55 4.63 -6.30 0.95
N SER A 56 5.59 -5.44 0.62
CA SER A 56 5.85 -4.21 1.38
C SER A 56 4.65 -3.27 1.26
N THR A 57 4.23 -2.69 2.36
CA THR A 57 3.01 -1.88 2.38
C THR A 57 3.01 -0.87 3.52
N VAL A 58 2.15 0.13 3.39
CA VAL A 58 1.81 1.03 4.51
C VAL A 58 0.59 0.45 5.20
N ILE A 59 0.71 0.15 6.49
CA ILE A 59 -0.38 -0.39 7.30
C ILE A 59 -1.10 0.75 8.00
N GLN A 60 -2.40 0.82 7.80
CA GLN A 60 -3.31 1.69 8.53
C GLN A 60 -4.15 0.85 9.48
N SER A 61 -4.47 1.39 10.65
CA SER A 61 -5.43 0.74 11.54
C SER A 61 -6.86 1.06 11.11
N ALA A 62 -7.47 0.16 10.35
CA ALA A 62 -8.88 0.30 9.94
C ALA A 62 -9.81 0.39 11.14
N GLN A 63 -9.53 -0.36 12.21
CA GLN A 63 -10.32 -0.31 13.45
C GLN A 63 -10.27 1.06 14.10
N LYS A 64 -9.08 1.64 14.26
CA LYS A 64 -8.94 2.98 14.85
C LYS A 64 -9.58 4.05 13.98
N MET A 65 -9.42 3.96 12.67
CA MET A 65 -10.03 4.90 11.72
C MET A 65 -11.55 4.83 11.80
N ALA A 66 -12.13 3.63 11.81
CA ALA A 66 -13.57 3.44 11.92
C ALA A 66 -14.10 3.97 13.25
N GLN A 67 -13.47 3.61 14.37
CA GLN A 67 -13.86 4.05 15.69
C GLN A 67 -13.83 5.58 15.80
N ARG A 68 -12.74 6.19 15.37
CA ARG A 68 -12.57 7.63 15.46
C ARG A 68 -13.53 8.38 14.54
N SER A 69 -13.78 7.86 13.35
CA SER A 69 -14.75 8.44 12.40
C SER A 69 -16.15 8.46 12.97
N VAL A 70 -16.58 7.39 13.62
CA VAL A 70 -17.89 7.30 14.25
C VAL A 70 -17.99 8.28 15.43
N GLU A 71 -16.97 8.38 16.27
CA GLU A 71 -16.93 9.33 17.38
C GLU A 71 -17.06 10.77 16.90
N ILE A 72 -16.32 11.14 15.86
CA ILE A 72 -16.39 12.49 15.27
C ILE A 72 -17.78 12.77 14.73
N LEU A 73 -18.35 11.80 14.00
CA LEU A 73 -19.69 11.96 13.41
C LEU A 73 -20.78 12.12 14.49
N ILE A 74 -20.74 11.31 15.53
CA ILE A 74 -21.68 11.40 16.65
C ILE A 74 -21.57 12.75 17.34
N ASN A 75 -20.36 13.24 17.58
CA ASN A 75 -20.14 14.54 18.19
C ASN A 75 -20.71 15.69 17.31
N CYS A 76 -20.58 15.59 15.99
CA CYS A 76 -21.19 16.55 15.07
C CYS A 76 -22.71 16.54 15.14
N ILE A 77 -23.31 15.35 15.20
CA ILE A 77 -24.77 15.19 15.20
C ILE A 77 -25.39 15.57 16.54
N GLU A 78 -24.87 15.05 17.64
CA GLU A 78 -25.48 15.20 18.97
C GLU A 78 -25.08 16.49 19.68
N TYR A 79 -23.86 16.97 19.49
CA TYR A 79 -23.32 18.11 20.23
C TYR A 79 -23.00 19.31 19.36
N GLY A 80 -23.32 19.25 18.07
CA GLY A 80 -23.08 20.36 17.14
C GLY A 80 -21.59 20.70 16.93
N ALA A 81 -20.70 19.75 17.18
CA ALA A 81 -19.27 19.96 16.96
C ALA A 81 -18.98 20.20 15.47
N ASN A 82 -17.95 21.00 15.20
CA ASN A 82 -17.51 21.26 13.83
C ASN A 82 -16.85 20.04 13.23
N ALA A 83 -17.00 19.86 11.92
CA ALA A 83 -16.26 18.87 11.18
C ALA A 83 -14.74 19.11 11.32
N CYS A 84 -13.98 18.03 11.41
CA CYS A 84 -12.53 18.11 11.55
C CYS A 84 -11.83 17.10 10.66
N HIS A 85 -10.55 17.35 10.41
CA HIS A 85 -9.64 16.41 9.76
C HIS A 85 -8.67 15.88 10.80
N GLU A 86 -8.56 14.57 10.86
CA GLU A 86 -7.67 13.91 11.82
C GLU A 86 -6.90 12.79 11.14
N ALA A 87 -5.60 12.73 11.36
CA ALA A 87 -4.75 11.67 10.86
C ALA A 87 -4.61 10.58 11.93
N VAL A 88 -4.86 9.34 11.52
CA VAL A 88 -4.62 8.15 12.35
C VAL A 88 -3.21 7.64 12.09
N PRO A 89 -2.46 7.21 13.12
CA PRO A 89 -1.12 6.68 12.93
C PRO A 89 -1.06 5.55 11.92
N TYR A 90 0.00 5.53 11.13
CA TYR A 90 0.29 4.50 10.14
C TYR A 90 1.71 3.98 10.35
N ALA A 91 2.03 2.84 9.74
CA ALA A 91 3.36 2.27 9.78
C ALA A 91 3.78 1.75 8.41
N LEU A 92 5.04 1.97 8.06
CA LEU A 92 5.65 1.38 6.88
C LEU A 92 6.17 0.00 7.24
N HIS A 93 5.68 -1.04 6.57
CA HIS A 93 6.17 -2.40 6.71
C HIS A 93 6.96 -2.80 5.47
N GLN A 94 8.27 -2.73 5.57
CA GLN A 94 9.17 -3.21 4.54
C GLN A 94 9.24 -4.74 4.62
N ARG A 95 8.93 -5.38 3.48
CA ARG A 95 8.96 -6.84 3.34
C ARG A 95 9.81 -7.22 2.12
N GLU A 96 9.49 -8.31 1.46
CA GLU A 96 10.32 -8.87 0.40
C GLU A 96 10.15 -8.21 -0.98
N SER A 97 9.04 -7.51 -1.23
CA SER A 97 8.72 -6.95 -2.55
C SER A 97 9.48 -5.67 -2.90
N THR A 98 10.24 -5.14 -1.95
CA THR A 98 11.06 -3.94 -2.14
C THR A 98 12.52 -4.24 -1.79
N ARG A 99 13.42 -3.59 -2.50
CA ARG A 99 14.85 -3.65 -2.21
C ARG A 99 15.54 -2.33 -2.51
N ARG A 100 16.73 -2.19 -2.00
CA ARG A 100 17.60 -1.07 -2.37
C ARG A 100 18.00 -1.21 -3.85
N VAL A 101 17.99 -0.11 -4.57
CA VAL A 101 18.52 -0.07 -5.93
C VAL A 101 20.03 -0.12 -5.86
N ASP A 102 20.63 -1.02 -6.61
CA ASP A 102 22.07 -1.09 -6.73
C ASP A 102 22.57 0.08 -7.55
N GLU A 103 23.61 0.73 -7.07
CA GLU A 103 24.31 1.78 -7.79
C GLU A 103 25.34 1.11 -8.71
N ASP A 104 24.95 0.83 -9.92
CA ASP A 104 25.87 0.31 -10.95
C ASP A 104 26.25 1.38 -11.94
#